data_c30fe85127ae04d1137dd066b2cdf2e0
#
_entry.id   c30fe85127ae04d1137dd066b2cdf2e0
#
_cell.length_a   1.000
_cell.length_b   1.000
_cell.length_c   1.000
_cell.angle_alpha   90.00
_cell.angle_beta   90.00
_cell.angle_gamma   90.00
#
_symmetry.space_group_name_H-M   'P 1'
#
loop_
_entity.id
_entity.type
_entity.pdbx_description
1 polymer ?
#
loop_
_entity_poly.entity_id
_entity_poly.type
_entity_poly.pdbx_seq_one_letter_code
_entity_poly.pdbx_strand_id
1 'polypeptide(L)'
;KTNVILGEETISLYGPGYIEDTLCSVPVRLGPLSFYQVNTLAAERLYGIAAEYAQLEPSDVLLDLYCGMGTIGLSMADRCRELIGVEIVPEAIDSAKANAARMGDAVAAKSRFFCADAGQAAARLAAEGLRPDVIMLDPPRKGCDETTLSAVVQMSPRRVVYVSCNPSTAARDAAWLEEHGYHAEKVQPVDLFPRTRHCEAVLLLTKLNVERHIEVDVNMEELDVTAAESKATYNEIREYVWEHHQLKVSNLYIAQVKEKCGIKKRENYNKPKSNYNRQPRCPSEKETAIRDALKFYKII
;
A
#
# COMPACT_ATOMS: atom_id res chain seq x y z
N LYS A 1 -25.46 1.65 -23.56
CA LYS A 1 -25.42 2.89 -22.74
C LYS A 1 -23.96 3.21 -22.53
N THR A 2 -23.45 4.28 -23.09
CA THR A 2 -22.09 4.76 -22.86
C THR A 2 -22.13 5.65 -21.62
N ASN A 3 -21.13 5.51 -20.73
CA ASN A 3 -20.92 6.38 -19.59
C ASN A 3 -20.12 7.66 -19.97
N VAL A 4 -20.03 7.96 -21.27
CA VAL A 4 -19.36 9.14 -21.78
C VAL A 4 -20.23 10.35 -21.50
N ILE A 5 -19.75 11.26 -20.66
CA ILE A 5 -20.44 12.48 -20.24
C ILE A 5 -20.07 13.67 -21.15
N LEU A 6 -18.84 13.67 -21.68
CA LEU A 6 -18.29 14.73 -22.52
C LEU A 6 -18.02 14.21 -23.93
N GLY A 7 -18.18 15.08 -24.94
CA GLY A 7 -17.83 14.77 -26.32
C GLY A 7 -16.31 14.79 -26.54
N GLU A 8 -15.90 14.35 -27.73
CA GLU A 8 -14.49 14.34 -28.16
C GLU A 8 -14.00 15.74 -28.59
N GLU A 9 -14.92 16.64 -28.91
CA GLU A 9 -14.62 17.99 -29.39
C GLU A 9 -15.08 19.04 -28.39
N THR A 10 -14.22 20.01 -28.10
CA THR A 10 -14.51 21.16 -27.24
C THR A 10 -14.62 22.41 -28.09
N ILE A 11 -15.80 23.07 -28.06
CA ILE A 11 -16.06 24.31 -28.77
C ILE A 11 -16.09 25.45 -27.74
N SER A 12 -15.12 26.36 -27.82
CA SER A 12 -15.12 27.56 -26.98
C SER A 12 -16.13 28.58 -27.55
N LEU A 13 -17.18 28.89 -26.78
CA LEU A 13 -18.17 29.89 -27.13
C LEU A 13 -17.80 31.29 -26.63
N TYR A 14 -17.01 31.35 -25.55
CA TYR A 14 -16.60 32.60 -24.92
C TYR A 14 -15.38 32.37 -24.02
N GLY A 15 -14.48 33.37 -23.96
CA GLY A 15 -13.31 33.35 -23.08
C GLY A 15 -12.18 32.45 -23.58
N PRO A 16 -11.14 32.22 -22.75
CA PRO A 16 -9.91 31.53 -23.15
C PRO A 16 -10.07 30.00 -23.22
N GLY A 17 -11.21 29.43 -22.83
CA GLY A 17 -11.43 27.97 -22.79
C GLY A 17 -10.83 27.27 -21.60
N TYR A 18 -10.36 28.00 -20.60
CA TYR A 18 -9.81 27.45 -19.32
C TYR A 18 -10.15 28.39 -18.16
N ILE A 19 -10.01 27.86 -16.95
CA ILE A 19 -10.00 28.66 -15.72
C ILE A 19 -8.66 28.51 -15.01
N GLU A 20 -8.29 29.50 -14.21
CA GLU A 20 -7.08 29.46 -13.38
C GLU A 20 -7.48 29.39 -11.92
N ASP A 21 -6.74 28.58 -11.16
CA ASP A 21 -6.92 28.40 -9.72
C ASP A 21 -5.55 28.14 -9.08
N THR A 22 -5.51 28.06 -7.75
CA THR A 22 -4.30 27.72 -7.01
C THR A 22 -4.63 26.61 -6.00
N LEU A 23 -3.85 25.53 -6.01
CA LEU A 23 -3.99 24.42 -5.05
C LEU A 23 -2.64 24.14 -4.40
N CYS A 24 -2.56 24.25 -3.07
CA CYS A 24 -1.29 24.11 -2.33
C CYS A 24 -0.14 24.96 -2.90
N SER A 25 -0.42 26.21 -3.22
CA SER A 25 0.51 27.15 -3.88
C SER A 25 0.94 26.76 -5.31
N VAL A 26 0.37 25.72 -5.89
CA VAL A 26 0.59 25.38 -7.30
C VAL A 26 -0.42 26.14 -8.15
N PRO A 27 0.01 27.04 -9.03
CA PRO A 27 -0.89 27.71 -9.97
C PRO A 27 -1.30 26.72 -11.06
N VAL A 28 -2.59 26.44 -11.14
CA VAL A 28 -3.14 25.46 -12.09
C VAL A 28 -3.99 26.13 -13.15
N ARG A 29 -3.94 25.59 -14.36
CA ARG A 29 -4.85 25.94 -15.45
C ARG A 29 -5.69 24.72 -15.80
N LEU A 30 -7.01 24.87 -15.70
CA LEU A 30 -7.99 23.82 -15.84
C LEU A 30 -8.72 23.95 -17.15
N GLY A 31 -8.51 23.03 -18.07
CA GLY A 31 -9.32 22.88 -19.28
C GLY A 31 -10.60 22.08 -19.00
N PRO A 32 -11.50 21.98 -19.98
CA PRO A 32 -12.81 21.30 -19.84
C PRO A 32 -12.71 19.82 -19.46
N LEU A 33 -11.62 19.16 -19.82
CA LEU A 33 -11.37 17.73 -19.57
C LEU A 33 -10.40 17.48 -18.40
N SER A 34 -9.90 18.54 -17.76
CA SER A 34 -8.96 18.42 -16.65
C SER A 34 -9.65 17.85 -15.42
N PHE A 35 -9.06 16.82 -14.80
CA PHE A 35 -9.46 16.40 -13.46
C PHE A 35 -8.96 17.42 -12.43
N TYR A 36 -9.82 17.84 -11.52
CA TYR A 36 -9.48 18.75 -10.44
C TYR A 36 -10.25 18.43 -9.17
N GLN A 37 -9.61 18.58 -8.02
CA GLN A 37 -10.21 18.37 -6.71
C GLN A 37 -11.10 19.57 -6.36
N VAL A 38 -12.43 19.43 -6.52
CA VAL A 38 -13.40 20.52 -6.36
C VAL A 38 -13.54 21.05 -4.93
N ASN A 39 -13.24 20.24 -3.92
CA ASN A 39 -13.15 20.66 -2.52
C ASN A 39 -11.72 21.06 -2.21
N THR A 40 -11.31 22.27 -2.61
CA THR A 40 -9.92 22.74 -2.52
C THR A 40 -9.39 22.72 -1.10
N LEU A 41 -10.17 23.15 -0.09
CA LEU A 41 -9.74 23.17 1.31
C LEU A 41 -9.44 21.75 1.84
N ALA A 42 -10.28 20.79 1.50
CA ALA A 42 -10.04 19.40 1.91
C ALA A 42 -8.91 18.76 1.09
N ALA A 43 -8.74 19.11 -0.18
CA ALA A 43 -7.63 18.67 -1.02
C ALA A 43 -6.29 19.23 -0.54
N GLU A 44 -6.23 20.49 -0.12
CA GLU A 44 -5.04 21.08 0.49
C GLU A 44 -4.64 20.35 1.79
N ARG A 45 -5.63 19.95 2.58
CA ARG A 45 -5.39 19.14 3.78
C ARG A 45 -4.87 17.76 3.44
N LEU A 46 -5.46 17.10 2.43
CA LEU A 46 -5.02 15.80 1.92
C LEU A 46 -3.56 15.85 1.46
N TYR A 47 -3.20 16.86 0.64
CA TYR A 47 -1.85 17.04 0.12
C TYR A 47 -0.86 17.46 1.22
N GLY A 48 -1.31 18.22 2.21
CA GLY A 48 -0.53 18.55 3.39
C GLY A 48 -0.13 17.31 4.20
N ILE A 49 -1.07 16.36 4.39
CA ILE A 49 -0.80 15.07 5.04
C ILE A 49 0.16 14.24 4.19
N ALA A 50 -0.04 14.19 2.87
CA ALA A 50 0.85 13.47 1.96
C ALA A 50 2.29 14.04 2.02
N ALA A 51 2.43 15.36 2.07
CA ALA A 51 3.73 16.03 2.22
C ALA A 51 4.37 15.78 3.60
N GLU A 52 3.58 15.73 4.67
CA GLU A 52 4.06 15.36 6.01
C GLU A 52 4.58 13.91 6.02
N TYR A 53 3.90 12.99 5.35
CA TYR A 53 4.31 11.59 5.28
C TYR A 53 5.51 11.37 4.36
N ALA A 54 5.63 12.12 3.29
CA ALA A 54 6.77 12.07 2.38
C ALA A 54 8.09 12.43 3.09
N GLN A 55 8.08 13.42 4.00
CA GLN A 55 9.27 13.91 4.72
C GLN A 55 10.47 14.07 3.80
N LEU A 56 10.25 14.82 2.71
CA LEU A 56 11.28 15.06 1.70
C LEU A 56 12.43 15.88 2.25
N GLU A 57 13.63 15.52 1.81
CA GLU A 57 14.87 16.26 2.05
C GLU A 57 15.35 16.91 0.74
N PRO A 58 16.14 18.01 0.81
CA PRO A 58 16.60 18.70 -0.40
C PRO A 58 17.44 17.86 -1.38
N SER A 59 17.97 16.73 -0.92
CA SER A 59 18.72 15.78 -1.75
C SER A 59 17.85 14.73 -2.46
N ASP A 60 16.59 14.62 -2.05
CA ASP A 60 15.71 13.52 -2.47
C ASP A 60 15.24 13.62 -3.93
N VAL A 61 14.97 12.46 -4.49
CA VAL A 61 14.21 12.26 -5.71
C VAL A 61 12.79 11.79 -5.36
N LEU A 62 11.80 12.58 -5.74
CA LEU A 62 10.38 12.22 -5.66
C LEU A 62 9.90 11.67 -6.99
N LEU A 63 9.35 10.45 -6.97
CA LEU A 63 8.62 9.88 -8.10
C LEU A 63 7.12 9.92 -7.80
N ASP A 64 6.36 10.63 -8.62
CA ASP A 64 4.90 10.79 -8.54
C ASP A 64 4.24 9.96 -9.65
N LEU A 65 3.74 8.78 -9.31
CA LEU A 65 3.03 7.90 -10.24
C LEU A 65 1.54 8.22 -10.19
N TYR A 66 0.92 8.28 -11.37
CA TYR A 66 -0.45 8.78 -11.58
C TYR A 66 -0.56 10.28 -11.27
N CYS A 67 0.45 11.07 -11.69
CA CYS A 67 0.61 12.45 -11.23
C CYS A 67 -0.47 13.43 -11.73
N GLY A 68 -1.30 13.04 -12.70
CA GLY A 68 -2.28 13.94 -13.32
C GLY A 68 -1.62 15.20 -13.86
N MET A 69 -2.14 16.37 -13.50
CA MET A 69 -1.53 17.66 -13.82
C MET A 69 -0.39 18.08 -12.87
N GLY A 70 0.13 17.13 -12.11
CA GLY A 70 1.31 17.28 -11.26
C GLY A 70 1.06 17.95 -9.91
N THR A 71 -0.18 18.19 -9.50
CA THR A 71 -0.50 19.02 -8.32
C THR A 71 0.07 18.50 -7.02
N ILE A 72 0.06 17.18 -6.79
CA ILE A 72 0.63 16.58 -5.56
C ILE A 72 2.15 16.75 -5.56
N GLY A 73 2.84 16.25 -6.58
CA GLY A 73 4.29 16.33 -6.67
C GLY A 73 4.81 17.77 -6.68
N LEU A 74 4.18 18.66 -7.46
CA LEU A 74 4.56 20.07 -7.54
C LEU A 74 4.37 20.82 -6.22
N SER A 75 3.37 20.47 -5.40
CA SER A 75 3.17 21.08 -4.08
C SER A 75 4.34 20.83 -3.12
N MET A 76 5.19 19.86 -3.41
CA MET A 76 6.37 19.46 -2.63
C MET A 76 7.69 19.71 -3.38
N ALA A 77 7.63 20.23 -4.60
CA ALA A 77 8.80 20.34 -5.47
C ALA A 77 9.93 21.19 -4.87
N ASP A 78 9.62 22.16 -4.05
CA ASP A 78 10.62 23.01 -3.34
C ASP A 78 11.44 22.21 -2.32
N ARG A 79 10.94 21.08 -1.84
CA ARG A 79 11.54 20.24 -0.79
C ARG A 79 12.41 19.10 -1.29
N CYS A 80 12.50 18.89 -2.61
CA CYS A 80 13.29 17.80 -3.20
C CYS A 80 14.28 18.31 -4.24
N ARG A 81 15.26 17.48 -4.57
CA ARG A 81 16.25 17.73 -5.61
C ARG A 81 15.64 17.58 -7.00
N GLU A 82 14.80 16.59 -7.18
CA GLU A 82 14.21 16.23 -8.46
C GLU A 82 12.78 15.69 -8.26
N LEU A 83 11.86 16.12 -9.12
CA LEU A 83 10.52 15.59 -9.25
C LEU A 83 10.38 14.85 -10.58
N ILE A 84 9.91 13.61 -10.54
CA ILE A 84 9.60 12.81 -11.73
C ILE A 84 8.11 12.47 -11.66
N GLY A 85 7.32 12.93 -12.64
CA GLY A 85 5.89 12.62 -12.74
C GLY A 85 5.59 11.69 -13.90
N VAL A 86 4.69 10.73 -13.69
CA VAL A 86 4.20 9.81 -14.72
C VAL A 86 2.68 9.83 -14.75
N GLU A 87 2.11 10.02 -15.94
CA GLU A 87 0.67 10.04 -16.17
C GLU A 87 0.37 9.51 -17.58
N ILE A 88 -0.73 8.81 -17.74
CA ILE A 88 -1.11 8.22 -19.03
C ILE A 88 -1.80 9.21 -19.97
N VAL A 89 -2.39 10.27 -19.42
CA VAL A 89 -3.17 11.28 -20.17
C VAL A 89 -2.25 12.38 -20.70
N PRO A 90 -2.06 12.52 -22.04
CA PRO A 90 -1.15 13.52 -22.61
C PRO A 90 -1.46 14.96 -22.19
N GLU A 91 -2.73 15.33 -22.18
CA GLU A 91 -3.18 16.70 -21.81
C GLU A 91 -2.88 17.03 -20.34
N ALA A 92 -2.90 16.02 -19.46
CA ALA A 92 -2.54 16.19 -18.07
C ALA A 92 -1.03 16.42 -17.93
N ILE A 93 -0.20 15.71 -18.70
CA ILE A 93 1.26 15.92 -18.76
C ILE A 93 1.60 17.31 -19.29
N ASP A 94 0.93 17.79 -20.32
CA ASP A 94 1.12 19.14 -20.83
C ASP A 94 0.73 20.19 -19.77
N SER A 95 -0.33 19.95 -19.04
CA SER A 95 -0.73 20.76 -17.90
C SER A 95 0.30 20.73 -16.77
N ALA A 96 0.85 19.56 -16.44
CA ALA A 96 1.89 19.43 -15.40
C ALA A 96 3.15 20.23 -15.73
N LYS A 97 3.62 20.14 -16.97
CA LYS A 97 4.75 20.95 -17.47
C LYS A 97 4.47 22.45 -17.40
N ALA A 98 3.28 22.86 -17.84
CA ALA A 98 2.86 24.25 -17.80
C ALA A 98 2.71 24.77 -16.35
N ASN A 99 2.21 23.97 -15.44
CA ASN A 99 2.11 24.30 -14.01
C ASN A 99 3.50 24.44 -13.38
N ALA A 100 4.42 23.50 -13.66
CA ALA A 100 5.81 23.62 -13.22
C ALA A 100 6.48 24.91 -13.71
N ALA A 101 6.29 25.26 -14.99
CA ALA A 101 6.82 26.50 -15.57
C ALA A 101 6.26 27.76 -14.88
N ARG A 102 4.97 27.75 -14.48
CA ARG A 102 4.36 28.86 -13.74
C ARG A 102 4.89 29.00 -12.31
N MET A 103 5.39 27.92 -11.72
CA MET A 103 6.04 27.98 -10.41
C MET A 103 7.46 28.57 -10.48
N GLY A 104 7.98 28.77 -11.69
CA GLY A 104 9.27 29.39 -11.96
C GLY A 104 10.32 28.41 -12.51
N ASP A 105 11.37 28.97 -13.10
CA ASP A 105 12.41 28.23 -13.83
C ASP A 105 13.11 27.17 -12.95
N ALA A 106 13.31 27.45 -11.66
CA ALA A 106 13.95 26.53 -10.73
C ALA A 106 13.12 25.24 -10.51
N VAL A 107 11.79 25.34 -10.43
CA VAL A 107 10.90 24.19 -10.32
C VAL A 107 10.81 23.47 -11.66
N ALA A 108 10.65 24.21 -12.76
CA ALA A 108 10.59 23.63 -14.10
C ALA A 108 11.85 22.82 -14.44
N ALA A 109 13.04 23.34 -14.10
CA ALA A 109 14.33 22.69 -14.42
C ALA A 109 14.55 21.36 -13.70
N LYS A 110 13.95 21.17 -12.50
CA LYS A 110 14.08 19.94 -11.71
C LYS A 110 12.90 19.00 -11.82
N SER A 111 11.86 19.36 -12.60
CA SER A 111 10.65 18.56 -12.77
C SER A 111 10.63 17.92 -14.15
N ARG A 112 10.52 16.60 -14.21
CA ARG A 112 10.42 15.82 -15.46
C ARG A 112 9.08 15.07 -15.47
N PHE A 113 8.36 15.17 -16.59
CA PHE A 113 7.06 14.53 -16.74
C PHE A 113 7.03 13.62 -17.96
N PHE A 114 6.54 12.39 -17.78
CA PHE A 114 6.47 11.35 -18.80
C PHE A 114 5.02 10.94 -19.05
N CYS A 115 4.61 10.96 -20.33
CA CYS A 115 3.32 10.42 -20.74
C CYS A 115 3.46 8.92 -20.98
N ALA A 116 3.00 8.10 -20.03
CA ALA A 116 3.06 6.66 -20.12
C ALA A 116 2.10 6.01 -19.10
N ASP A 117 1.79 4.73 -19.32
CA ASP A 117 1.18 3.89 -18.30
C ASP A 117 2.10 3.78 -17.09
N ALA A 118 1.54 3.92 -15.87
CA ALA A 118 2.33 4.00 -14.64
C ALA A 118 3.14 2.72 -14.38
N GLY A 119 2.54 1.54 -14.60
CA GLY A 119 3.21 0.26 -14.39
C GLY A 119 4.36 0.05 -15.37
N GLN A 120 4.14 0.33 -16.67
CA GLN A 120 5.17 0.19 -17.70
C GLN A 120 6.30 1.20 -17.48
N ALA A 121 5.98 2.46 -17.18
CA ALA A 121 6.97 3.48 -16.91
C ALA A 121 7.79 3.16 -15.66
N ALA A 122 7.13 2.76 -14.56
CA ALA A 122 7.81 2.38 -13.33
C ALA A 122 8.75 1.19 -13.54
N ALA A 123 8.31 0.15 -14.25
CA ALA A 123 9.15 -1.00 -14.58
C ALA A 123 10.37 -0.62 -15.41
N ARG A 124 10.18 0.26 -16.42
CA ARG A 124 11.29 0.77 -17.24
C ARG A 124 12.26 1.60 -16.41
N LEU A 125 11.79 2.55 -15.62
CA LEU A 125 12.62 3.40 -14.78
C LEU A 125 13.40 2.57 -13.73
N ALA A 126 12.78 1.53 -13.17
CA ALA A 126 13.44 0.59 -12.27
C ALA A 126 14.56 -0.19 -12.96
N ALA A 127 14.32 -0.66 -14.20
CA ALA A 127 15.31 -1.36 -15.02
C ALA A 127 16.47 -0.44 -15.45
N GLU A 128 16.21 0.84 -15.71
CA GLU A 128 17.20 1.88 -16.00
C GLU A 128 18.01 2.28 -14.73
N GLY A 129 17.69 1.74 -13.58
CA GLY A 129 18.41 1.96 -12.33
C GLY A 129 17.95 3.16 -11.52
N LEU A 130 16.78 3.74 -11.81
CA LEU A 130 16.23 4.81 -10.98
C LEU A 130 16.00 4.30 -9.56
N ARG A 131 16.42 5.10 -8.58
CA ARG A 131 16.23 4.84 -7.13
C ARG A 131 15.69 6.10 -6.48
N PRO A 132 14.37 6.33 -6.56
CA PRO A 132 13.74 7.47 -5.89
C PRO A 132 13.77 7.24 -4.37
N ASP A 133 13.91 8.32 -3.61
CA ASP A 133 13.89 8.27 -2.16
C ASP A 133 12.45 8.12 -1.63
N VAL A 134 11.51 8.76 -2.31
CA VAL A 134 10.08 8.71 -2.00
C VAL A 134 9.28 8.45 -3.28
N ILE A 135 8.30 7.56 -3.21
CA ILE A 135 7.31 7.35 -4.26
C ILE A 135 5.94 7.78 -3.75
N MET A 136 5.28 8.66 -4.53
CA MET A 136 3.87 9.01 -4.37
C MET A 136 3.03 8.15 -5.30
N LEU A 137 1.93 7.59 -4.79
CA LEU A 137 0.95 6.83 -5.55
C LEU A 137 -0.42 7.45 -5.34
N ASP A 138 -1.10 7.84 -6.42
CA ASP A 138 -2.51 8.27 -6.41
C ASP A 138 -3.28 7.52 -7.51
N PRO A 139 -3.40 6.18 -7.40
CA PRO A 139 -3.99 5.38 -8.46
C PRO A 139 -5.51 5.57 -8.57
N PRO A 140 -6.10 5.18 -9.72
CA PRO A 140 -7.55 5.15 -9.89
C PRO A 140 -8.19 4.16 -8.90
N ARG A 141 -9.55 4.17 -8.83
CA ARG A 141 -10.34 3.34 -7.88
C ARG A 141 -10.03 1.85 -7.86
N LYS A 142 -9.46 1.30 -8.93
CA LYS A 142 -9.02 -0.10 -9.00
C LYS A 142 -7.73 -0.40 -8.21
N GLY A 143 -7.02 0.63 -7.74
CA GLY A 143 -5.71 0.54 -7.12
C GLY A 143 -4.59 0.34 -8.14
N CYS A 144 -3.38 0.03 -7.66
CA CYS A 144 -2.24 -0.32 -8.48
C CYS A 144 -2.37 -1.74 -9.03
N ASP A 145 -1.76 -1.98 -10.19
CA ASP A 145 -1.52 -3.33 -10.69
C ASP A 145 -0.21 -3.90 -10.10
N GLU A 146 -0.04 -5.21 -10.26
CA GLU A 146 1.13 -5.92 -9.75
C GLU A 146 2.43 -5.44 -10.38
N THR A 147 2.40 -5.01 -11.64
CA THR A 147 3.57 -4.46 -12.36
C THR A 147 4.06 -3.19 -11.67
N THR A 148 3.14 -2.28 -11.34
CA THR A 148 3.44 -1.04 -10.61
C THR A 148 4.02 -1.35 -9.23
N LEU A 149 3.36 -2.20 -8.45
CA LEU A 149 3.80 -2.54 -7.09
C LEU A 149 5.18 -3.22 -7.10
N SER A 150 5.41 -4.16 -8.03
CA SER A 150 6.71 -4.83 -8.20
C SER A 150 7.83 -3.85 -8.55
N ALA A 151 7.55 -2.89 -9.44
CA ALA A 151 8.52 -1.86 -9.79
C ALA A 151 8.84 -0.93 -8.61
N VAL A 152 7.83 -0.56 -7.80
CA VAL A 152 8.03 0.20 -6.55
C VAL A 152 8.98 -0.53 -5.60
N VAL A 153 8.76 -1.83 -5.37
CA VAL A 153 9.64 -2.65 -4.53
C VAL A 153 11.05 -2.74 -5.12
N GLN A 154 11.18 -2.92 -6.44
CA GLN A 154 12.47 -2.97 -7.12
C GLN A 154 13.26 -1.65 -7.02
N MET A 155 12.58 -0.50 -7.14
CA MET A 155 13.17 0.83 -6.95
C MET A 155 13.57 1.09 -5.49
N SER A 156 12.92 0.41 -4.56
CA SER A 156 13.31 0.36 -3.15
C SER A 156 13.34 1.72 -2.43
N PRO A 157 12.31 2.58 -2.58
CA PRO A 157 12.24 3.85 -1.87
C PRO A 157 12.20 3.66 -0.35
N ARG A 158 12.69 4.64 0.41
CA ARG A 158 12.56 4.58 1.87
C ARG A 158 11.12 4.80 2.34
N ARG A 159 10.30 5.52 1.55
CA ARG A 159 8.88 5.77 1.82
C ARG A 159 8.04 5.62 0.57
N VAL A 160 6.86 5.05 0.74
CA VAL A 160 5.77 5.10 -0.23
C VAL A 160 4.59 5.81 0.44
N VAL A 161 4.16 6.91 -0.16
CA VAL A 161 2.95 7.62 0.26
C VAL A 161 1.84 7.28 -0.73
N TYR A 162 0.79 6.65 -0.22
CA TYR A 162 -0.32 6.15 -1.04
C TYR A 162 -1.58 6.98 -0.74
N VAL A 163 -2.05 7.72 -1.71
CA VAL A 163 -3.33 8.43 -1.68
C VAL A 163 -4.38 7.57 -2.36
N SER A 164 -5.58 7.48 -1.80
CA SER A 164 -6.61 6.59 -2.36
C SER A 164 -8.02 7.09 -2.12
N CYS A 165 -8.81 7.09 -3.18
CA CYS A 165 -10.27 7.27 -3.14
C CYS A 165 -11.05 5.97 -2.86
N ASN A 166 -10.36 4.84 -2.65
CA ASN A 166 -10.96 3.54 -2.34
C ASN A 166 -10.16 2.79 -1.27
N PRO A 167 -10.57 2.86 0.01
CA PRO A 167 -9.87 2.20 1.10
C PRO A 167 -9.67 0.68 0.94
N SER A 168 -10.58 0.00 0.23
CA SER A 168 -10.48 -1.45 0.03
C SER A 168 -9.32 -1.83 -0.89
N THR A 169 -9.11 -1.08 -1.98
CA THR A 169 -7.98 -1.31 -2.89
C THR A 169 -6.68 -0.84 -2.27
N ALA A 170 -6.69 0.26 -1.51
CA ALA A 170 -5.53 0.70 -0.75
C ALA A 170 -5.07 -0.35 0.28
N ALA A 171 -6.01 -0.97 1.01
CA ALA A 171 -5.68 -2.03 1.96
C ALA A 171 -5.09 -3.28 1.29
N ARG A 172 -5.61 -3.66 0.09
CA ARG A 172 -5.06 -4.76 -0.71
C ARG A 172 -3.62 -4.46 -1.15
N ASP A 173 -3.38 -3.28 -1.70
CA ASP A 173 -2.07 -2.88 -2.21
C ASP A 173 -1.06 -2.69 -1.08
N ALA A 174 -1.49 -2.14 0.06
CA ALA A 174 -0.66 -2.03 1.26
C ALA A 174 -0.27 -3.41 1.81
N ALA A 175 -1.21 -4.36 1.88
CA ALA A 175 -0.92 -5.73 2.31
C ALA A 175 0.10 -6.41 1.38
N TRP A 176 -0.02 -6.20 0.06
CA TRP A 176 0.95 -6.71 -0.90
C TRP A 176 2.35 -6.10 -0.68
N LEU A 177 2.43 -4.79 -0.43
CA LEU A 177 3.70 -4.11 -0.12
C LEU A 177 4.29 -4.59 1.22
N GLU A 178 3.46 -4.88 2.23
CA GLU A 178 3.93 -5.46 3.51
C GLU A 178 4.56 -6.84 3.32
N GLU A 179 4.00 -7.68 2.46
CA GLU A 179 4.59 -8.98 2.11
C GLU A 179 5.94 -8.83 1.36
N HIS A 180 6.22 -7.63 0.83
CA HIS A 180 7.41 -7.33 0.04
C HIS A 180 8.38 -6.34 0.72
N GLY A 181 8.37 -6.28 2.04
CA GLY A 181 9.39 -5.57 2.82
C GLY A 181 9.09 -4.12 3.16
N TYR A 182 7.84 -3.72 3.08
CA TYR A 182 7.34 -2.44 3.60
C TYR A 182 6.48 -2.67 4.83
N HIS A 183 6.23 -1.61 5.58
CA HIS A 183 5.32 -1.61 6.72
C HIS A 183 4.37 -0.42 6.63
N ALA A 184 3.07 -0.66 6.72
CA ALA A 184 2.05 0.40 6.78
C ALA A 184 2.08 1.05 8.17
N GLU A 185 2.77 2.20 8.26
CA GLU A 185 3.06 2.89 9.52
C GLU A 185 1.91 3.78 9.96
N LYS A 186 1.27 4.47 9.00
CA LYS A 186 0.18 5.41 9.27
C LYS A 186 -0.90 5.31 8.21
N VAL A 187 -2.14 5.49 8.63
CA VAL A 187 -3.31 5.63 7.74
C VAL A 187 -4.15 6.79 8.26
N GLN A 188 -4.36 7.81 7.41
CA GLN A 188 -5.19 8.97 7.74
C GLN A 188 -6.35 9.08 6.74
N PRO A 189 -7.60 8.90 7.18
CA PRO A 189 -8.76 9.20 6.35
C PRO A 189 -8.98 10.71 6.24
N VAL A 190 -9.46 11.16 5.07
CA VAL A 190 -9.79 12.56 4.77
C VAL A 190 -11.14 12.61 4.09
N ASP A 191 -12.08 13.38 4.63
CA ASP A 191 -13.42 13.56 4.05
C ASP A 191 -13.40 14.67 3.00
N LEU A 192 -13.15 14.31 1.74
CA LEU A 192 -13.22 15.22 0.60
C LEU A 192 -14.67 15.49 0.14
N PHE A 193 -15.57 14.53 0.40
CA PHE A 193 -16.93 14.52 -0.10
C PHE A 193 -17.94 14.37 1.03
N PRO A 194 -18.08 15.39 1.92
CA PRO A 194 -18.97 15.34 3.07
C PRO A 194 -20.39 14.91 2.71
N ARG A 195 -21.01 14.09 3.54
CA ARG A 195 -22.35 13.52 3.37
C ARG A 195 -22.47 12.49 2.24
N THR A 196 -21.36 12.00 1.72
CA THR A 196 -21.33 10.87 0.80
C THR A 196 -20.65 9.65 1.50
N ARG A 197 -20.66 8.51 0.84
CA ARG A 197 -19.94 7.30 1.31
C ARG A 197 -18.47 7.27 0.86
N HIS A 198 -18.00 8.30 0.17
CA HIS A 198 -16.65 8.37 -0.34
C HIS A 198 -15.73 8.94 0.73
N CYS A 199 -14.60 8.29 0.93
CA CYS A 199 -13.55 8.71 1.84
C CYS A 199 -12.22 8.55 1.13
N GLU A 200 -11.41 9.60 1.14
CA GLU A 200 -10.01 9.51 0.76
C GLU A 200 -9.19 9.02 1.94
N ALA A 201 -8.07 8.38 1.65
CA ALA A 201 -7.12 7.96 2.68
C ALA A 201 -5.68 8.22 2.21
N VAL A 202 -4.84 8.67 3.13
CA VAL A 202 -3.39 8.78 2.91
C VAL A 202 -2.71 7.73 3.77
N LEU A 203 -1.92 6.85 3.14
CA LEU A 203 -1.15 5.83 3.82
C LEU A 203 0.34 6.17 3.72
N LEU A 204 1.06 5.96 4.81
CA LEU A 204 2.51 5.94 4.83
C LEU A 204 2.98 4.50 4.96
N LEU A 205 3.75 4.05 3.97
CA LEU A 205 4.48 2.79 4.07
C LEU A 205 5.99 3.08 4.09
N THR A 206 6.68 2.49 5.04
CA THR A 206 8.13 2.63 5.19
C THR A 206 8.82 1.31 4.90
N LYS A 207 9.99 1.40 4.28
CA LYS A 207 10.79 0.21 4.01
C LYS A 207 11.30 -0.36 5.33
N LEU A 208 11.09 -1.66 5.53
CA LEU A 208 11.65 -2.35 6.68
C LEU A 208 13.18 -2.37 6.56
N ASN A 209 13.87 -1.69 7.49
CA ASN A 209 15.31 -1.82 7.62
C ASN A 209 15.62 -3.20 8.20
N VAL A 210 16.03 -4.12 7.35
CA VAL A 210 16.52 -5.45 7.74
C VAL A 210 17.85 -5.33 8.52
N GLU A 211 18.46 -4.15 8.58
CA GLU A 211 19.71 -3.87 9.30
C GLU A 211 19.55 -3.63 10.81
N ARG A 212 18.35 -3.67 11.36
CA ARG A 212 18.23 -3.89 12.80
C ARG A 212 18.41 -5.38 13.07
N HIS A 213 19.64 -5.86 12.98
CA HIS A 213 20.07 -6.96 13.80
C HIS A 213 19.81 -6.55 15.26
N ILE A 214 18.75 -7.07 15.85
CA ILE A 214 18.70 -7.19 17.29
C ILE A 214 19.76 -8.26 17.58
N GLU A 215 20.99 -7.85 17.89
CA GLU A 215 21.93 -8.72 18.60
C GLU A 215 21.26 -8.98 19.95
N VAL A 216 20.53 -10.07 20.02
CA VAL A 216 20.13 -10.65 21.28
C VAL A 216 21.36 -11.42 21.73
N ASP A 217 22.14 -10.85 22.64
CA ASP A 217 23.11 -11.59 23.43
C ASP A 217 22.33 -12.63 24.24
N VAL A 218 22.16 -13.79 23.61
CA VAL A 218 21.57 -14.94 24.27
C VAL A 218 22.68 -15.57 25.08
N ASN A 219 22.75 -15.26 26.38
CA ASN A 219 23.62 -15.95 27.31
C ASN A 219 23.15 -17.41 27.41
N MET A 220 23.83 -18.30 26.68
CA MET A 220 23.48 -19.72 26.54
C MET A 220 23.53 -20.49 27.87
N GLU A 221 24.02 -19.89 28.95
CA GLU A 221 24.09 -20.51 30.27
C GLU A 221 22.80 -20.33 31.12
N GLU A 222 21.87 -19.44 30.71
CA GLU A 222 20.61 -19.21 31.41
C GLU A 222 19.36 -19.71 30.65
N LEU A 223 19.51 -20.27 29.47
CA LEU A 223 18.41 -20.89 28.74
C LEU A 223 18.37 -22.38 29.14
N ASP A 224 17.39 -22.67 29.98
CA ASP A 224 16.90 -24.04 30.14
C ASP A 224 16.38 -24.51 28.76
N VAL A 225 17.23 -25.26 28.04
CA VAL A 225 17.06 -25.69 26.64
C VAL A 225 15.88 -26.65 26.43
N THR A 226 15.07 -26.88 27.46
CA THR A 226 13.95 -27.83 27.44
C THR A 226 12.59 -27.24 26.96
N ALA A 227 12.46 -25.93 26.67
CA ALA A 227 11.16 -25.32 26.31
C ALA A 227 11.08 -24.65 24.93
N ALA A 228 12.18 -24.57 24.16
CA ALA A 228 12.23 -23.87 22.87
C ALA A 228 12.36 -24.80 21.64
N GLU A 229 12.20 -26.11 21.80
CA GLU A 229 12.19 -27.03 20.67
C GLU A 229 10.92 -26.85 19.83
N SER A 230 11.14 -26.44 18.60
CA SER A 230 10.28 -26.41 17.41
C SER A 230 8.86 -26.96 17.60
N LYS A 231 7.93 -26.12 18.02
CA LYS A 231 6.50 -26.46 17.98
C LYS A 231 6.06 -26.45 16.53
N ALA A 232 5.84 -27.61 15.94
CA ALA A 232 5.35 -27.72 14.58
C ALA A 232 4.12 -26.83 14.35
N THR A 233 4.09 -26.19 13.19
CA THR A 233 2.96 -25.36 12.73
C THR A 233 1.72 -26.21 12.45
N TYR A 234 0.57 -25.61 12.37
CA TYR A 234 -0.65 -26.32 11.98
C TYR A 234 -0.58 -26.90 10.56
N ASN A 235 0.23 -26.31 9.69
CA ASN A 235 0.47 -26.80 8.33
C ASN A 235 1.27 -28.11 8.36
N GLU A 236 2.38 -28.15 9.08
CA GLU A 236 3.20 -29.34 9.22
C GLU A 236 2.43 -30.52 9.84
N ILE A 237 1.58 -30.25 10.84
CA ILE A 237 0.72 -31.28 11.43
C ILE A 237 -0.31 -31.80 10.39
N ARG A 238 -0.87 -30.93 9.53
CA ARG A 238 -1.82 -31.35 8.48
C ARG A 238 -1.14 -32.18 7.40
N GLU A 239 0.06 -31.80 6.99
CA GLU A 239 0.87 -32.53 6.01
C GLU A 239 1.26 -33.90 6.54
N TYR A 240 1.77 -33.98 7.76
CA TYR A 240 2.07 -35.26 8.40
C TYR A 240 0.86 -36.19 8.45
N VAL A 241 -0.30 -35.71 8.91
CA VAL A 241 -1.53 -36.51 9.00
C VAL A 241 -2.01 -36.95 7.61
N TRP A 242 -1.85 -36.11 6.61
CA TRP A 242 -2.17 -36.50 5.24
C TRP A 242 -1.22 -37.58 4.69
N GLU A 243 0.07 -37.40 4.87
CA GLU A 243 1.09 -38.33 4.35
C GLU A 243 1.03 -39.71 5.02
N HIS A 244 0.83 -39.76 6.35
CA HIS A 244 0.93 -41.01 7.12
C HIS A 244 -0.44 -41.68 7.35
N HIS A 245 -1.53 -40.93 7.38
CA HIS A 245 -2.85 -41.46 7.69
C HIS A 245 -3.89 -41.23 6.57
N GLN A 246 -3.55 -40.51 5.47
CA GLN A 246 -4.45 -40.15 4.37
C GLN A 246 -5.72 -39.42 4.83
N LEU A 247 -5.68 -38.75 5.98
CA LEU A 247 -6.79 -38.02 6.58
C LEU A 247 -6.64 -36.51 6.46
N LYS A 248 -7.71 -35.82 6.02
CA LYS A 248 -7.76 -34.35 6.03
C LYS A 248 -8.26 -33.86 7.37
N VAL A 249 -7.44 -33.06 8.06
CA VAL A 249 -7.76 -32.45 9.35
C VAL A 249 -7.79 -30.94 9.26
N SER A 250 -8.70 -30.30 10.03
CA SER A 250 -8.83 -28.86 10.11
C SER A 250 -8.04 -28.28 11.28
N ASN A 251 -7.72 -26.98 11.21
CA ASN A 251 -7.08 -26.27 12.32
C ASN A 251 -7.89 -26.35 13.62
N LEU A 252 -9.24 -26.39 13.51
CA LEU A 252 -10.14 -26.55 14.63
C LEU A 252 -9.91 -27.88 15.35
N TYR A 253 -9.78 -28.98 14.60
CA TYR A 253 -9.54 -30.31 15.18
C TYR A 253 -8.16 -30.39 15.82
N ILE A 254 -7.12 -29.84 15.20
CA ILE A 254 -5.78 -29.77 15.78
C ILE A 254 -5.81 -28.98 17.10
N ALA A 255 -6.51 -27.82 17.14
CA ALA A 255 -6.67 -27.03 18.35
C ALA A 255 -7.40 -27.78 19.48
N GLN A 256 -8.46 -28.53 19.16
CA GLN A 256 -9.20 -29.34 20.13
C GLN A 256 -8.33 -30.46 20.71
N VAL A 257 -7.51 -31.11 19.88
CA VAL A 257 -6.62 -32.18 20.33
C VAL A 257 -5.46 -31.63 21.18
N LYS A 258 -4.85 -30.51 20.77
CA LYS A 258 -3.85 -29.82 21.59
C LYS A 258 -4.37 -29.47 22.98
N GLU A 259 -5.60 -28.94 23.06
CA GLU A 259 -6.27 -28.59 24.32
C GLU A 259 -6.50 -29.84 25.22
N LYS A 260 -6.94 -30.96 24.63
CA LYS A 260 -7.07 -32.25 25.34
C LYS A 260 -5.74 -32.80 25.84
N CYS A 261 -4.63 -32.43 25.20
CA CYS A 261 -3.27 -32.80 25.62
C CYS A 261 -2.66 -31.80 26.62
N GLY A 262 -3.43 -30.84 27.15
CA GLY A 262 -2.97 -29.88 28.16
C GLY A 262 -2.18 -28.69 27.62
N ILE A 263 -2.12 -28.51 26.29
CA ILE A 263 -1.43 -27.39 25.67
C ILE A 263 -2.33 -26.16 25.70
N LYS A 264 -1.93 -25.10 26.41
CA LYS A 264 -2.70 -23.86 26.54
C LYS A 264 -2.88 -23.18 25.18
N LYS A 265 -4.13 -22.85 24.84
CA LYS A 265 -4.47 -21.97 23.70
C LYS A 265 -3.95 -20.55 23.93
N ARG A 266 -3.43 -19.90 22.88
CA ARG A 266 -3.33 -18.45 22.86
C ARG A 266 -4.75 -17.85 22.94
N GLU A 267 -4.98 -16.87 23.79
CA GLU A 267 -6.27 -16.16 23.83
C GLU A 267 -6.51 -15.47 22.49
N ASN A 268 -7.63 -15.84 21.83
CA ASN A 268 -8.08 -15.14 20.65
C ASN A 268 -8.73 -13.82 21.06
N TYR A 269 -8.25 -12.71 20.51
CA TYR A 269 -8.84 -11.37 20.70
C TYR A 269 -10.25 -11.25 20.15
N ASN A 270 -10.67 -12.10 19.22
CA ASN A 270 -12.03 -12.14 18.66
C ASN A 270 -12.85 -13.25 19.33
N LYS A 271 -13.51 -12.91 20.43
CA LYS A 271 -14.51 -13.81 21.05
C LYS A 271 -15.81 -13.77 20.22
N PRO A 272 -16.40 -14.94 19.86
CA PRO A 272 -17.68 -14.95 19.15
C PRO A 272 -18.78 -14.35 20.01
N LYS A 273 -19.61 -13.47 19.40
CA LYS A 273 -20.68 -12.71 20.08
C LYS A 273 -21.90 -13.54 20.49
N SER A 274 -21.93 -14.87 20.31
CA SER A 274 -23.02 -15.72 20.71
C SER A 274 -22.57 -17.05 21.33
N ASN A 275 -23.16 -17.41 22.45
CA ASN A 275 -22.90 -18.67 23.18
C ASN A 275 -23.54 -19.92 22.55
N TYR A 276 -24.07 -19.85 21.33
CA TYR A 276 -24.89 -20.93 20.73
C TYR A 276 -24.23 -21.68 19.58
N ASN A 277 -22.97 -21.47 19.25
CA ASN A 277 -22.31 -22.26 18.22
C ASN A 277 -21.73 -23.56 18.78
N ARG A 278 -22.46 -24.69 18.64
CA ARG A 278 -21.93 -26.04 18.83
C ARG A 278 -20.85 -26.28 17.77
N GLN A 279 -19.60 -26.14 18.14
CA GLN A 279 -18.48 -26.50 17.25
C GLN A 279 -18.45 -28.03 17.04
N PRO A 280 -18.22 -28.51 15.82
CA PRO A 280 -18.11 -29.96 15.57
C PRO A 280 -16.93 -30.54 16.37
N ARG A 281 -17.15 -31.69 17.00
CA ARG A 281 -16.10 -32.40 17.75
C ARG A 281 -15.19 -33.16 16.79
N CYS A 282 -13.91 -33.23 17.12
CA CYS A 282 -12.94 -34.03 16.34
C CYS A 282 -13.34 -35.51 16.38
N PRO A 283 -13.50 -36.19 15.22
CA PRO A 283 -13.74 -37.62 15.17
C PRO A 283 -12.55 -38.39 15.76
N SER A 284 -12.82 -39.55 16.40
CA SER A 284 -11.81 -40.35 17.10
C SER A 284 -10.62 -40.79 16.21
N GLU A 285 -10.88 -41.13 14.95
CA GLU A 285 -9.87 -41.50 13.99
C GLU A 285 -8.90 -40.32 13.69
N LYS A 286 -9.46 -39.12 13.49
CA LYS A 286 -8.65 -37.92 13.26
C LYS A 286 -7.93 -37.44 14.51
N GLU A 287 -8.54 -37.66 15.70
CA GLU A 287 -7.89 -37.36 16.97
C GLU A 287 -6.64 -38.24 17.16
N THR A 288 -6.72 -39.53 16.83
CA THR A 288 -5.59 -40.46 16.90
C THR A 288 -4.47 -40.03 15.95
N ALA A 289 -4.79 -39.72 14.69
CA ALA A 289 -3.81 -39.25 13.71
C ALA A 289 -3.13 -37.93 14.10
N ILE A 290 -3.88 -36.98 14.67
CA ILE A 290 -3.33 -35.71 15.17
C ILE A 290 -2.41 -35.96 16.38
N ARG A 291 -2.78 -36.86 17.31
CA ARG A 291 -1.92 -37.22 18.45
C ARG A 291 -0.60 -37.87 18.00
N ASP A 292 -0.66 -38.66 16.96
CA ASP A 292 0.54 -39.28 16.35
C ASP A 292 1.47 -38.18 15.79
N ALA A 293 0.93 -37.25 15.00
CA ALA A 293 1.68 -36.12 14.54
C ALA A 293 2.30 -35.27 15.69
N LEU A 294 1.52 -35.01 16.77
CA LEU A 294 2.02 -34.26 17.90
C LEU A 294 3.15 -34.96 18.64
N LYS A 295 3.14 -36.31 18.71
CA LYS A 295 4.25 -37.13 19.25
C LYS A 295 5.47 -37.10 18.34
N PHE A 296 5.27 -37.22 17.02
CA PHE A 296 6.35 -37.16 16.04
C PHE A 296 7.14 -35.85 16.18
N TYR A 297 6.43 -34.75 16.33
CA TYR A 297 7.05 -33.43 16.51
C TYR A 297 7.43 -33.13 17.98
N LYS A 298 7.38 -34.11 18.87
CA LYS A 298 7.72 -34.00 20.31
C LYS A 298 6.97 -32.86 21.03
N ILE A 299 5.70 -32.63 20.64
CA ILE A 299 4.85 -31.60 21.24
C ILE A 299 4.12 -32.14 22.49
N ILE A 300 3.88 -33.44 22.51
CA ILE A 300 3.30 -34.22 23.65
C ILE A 300 4.10 -35.50 23.90
#